data_40b2604acf2d465217d35a46c4cc7967
#
_entry.id   40b2604acf2d465217d35a46c4cc7967
#
_cell.length_a   1.000
_cell.length_b   1.000
_cell.length_c   1.000
_cell.angle_alpha   90.00
_cell.angle_beta   90.00
_cell.angle_gamma   90.00
#
_symmetry.space_group_name_H-M   'P 1'
#
loop_
_entity.id
_entity.type
_entity.pdbx_description
1 polymer ?
#
loop_
_entity_poly.entity_id
_entity_poly.type
_entity_poly.pdbx_seq_one_letter_code
_entity_poly.pdbx_strand_id
1 'polypeptide(L)'
;MPGRGDAMTAMNPRSHETASNGFGVSRFRENGYVRIQASFSRFRVFVAILLVSAHTASAQTPPKQAVVDTAAGTFIIDLTPEAAPSQVDHFTKLAVAGAYDGTTFHRMVRNGMVQGGDPISRDPAKRNLYGTGGLNAVKAEPRAPKMTRGSVAAVLVPGRPDSAGAQFFIVLADQPALDNQYTVFGHVSDGMEVLRKISETPVDATGLATERADIRHLTIRDTPPEPFVADSPQQLGGNRAVLETGVGPVTIEFFPDKAPEHVRQFLRLAAAGVYNGMAFHRVAPGFVIQTGALNTRQAPLTEKQQMLVHNLQPEFNDTKHVKGIVSMARGEDRASASTSFFICTGTSTALDGAYTAFGRVVDGMPVVEAIEASPRTGETPTTRIELKAVRIEPR
;
A
#
# COMPACT_ATOMS: atom_id res chain seq x y z
N MET A 1 39.68 -38.96 25.13
CA MET A 1 40.99 -39.60 24.78
C MET A 1 41.16 -39.41 23.31
N PRO A 2 42.38 -39.14 22.93
CA PRO A 2 42.83 -37.82 22.41
C PRO A 2 43.49 -37.91 21.05
N GLY A 3 43.87 -36.77 20.54
CA GLY A 3 45.05 -36.52 19.76
C GLY A 3 44.84 -35.43 18.70
N ARG A 4 45.25 -34.21 18.92
CA ARG A 4 46.61 -33.62 18.73
C ARG A 4 47.13 -33.86 17.31
N GLY A 5 47.62 -32.90 16.58
CA GLY A 5 48.40 -31.71 16.88
C GLY A 5 48.54 -30.90 15.62
N ASP A 6 48.75 -29.64 15.78
CA ASP A 6 50.04 -28.92 15.71
C ASP A 6 50.67 -28.89 14.30
N ALA A 7 51.19 -27.86 13.72
CA ALA A 7 51.71 -26.59 14.20
C ALA A 7 52.13 -25.72 13.00
N MET A 8 52.09 -24.41 13.18
CA MET A 8 53.23 -23.47 13.03
C MET A 8 53.95 -23.46 11.70
N THR A 9 54.21 -22.35 11.04
CA THR A 9 55.17 -21.27 11.35
C THR A 9 55.15 -20.28 10.20
N ALA A 10 54.83 -19.06 10.35
CA ALA A 10 55.64 -17.87 10.64
C ALA A 10 56.49 -17.32 9.50
N MET A 11 56.42 -16.07 9.35
CA MET A 11 57.40 -15.01 9.18
C MET A 11 57.30 -14.11 7.94
N ASN A 12 56.96 -12.87 8.25
CA ASN A 12 57.34 -11.58 7.67
C ASN A 12 58.92 -11.45 7.61
N PRO A 13 59.60 -10.45 7.01
CA PRO A 13 59.18 -9.06 6.79
C PRO A 13 59.82 -8.30 5.58
N ARG A 14 59.30 -7.06 5.42
CA ARG A 14 59.97 -5.79 5.03
C ARG A 14 60.78 -5.68 3.74
N SER A 15 60.53 -4.63 2.94
CA SER A 15 61.38 -3.43 2.96
C SER A 15 60.77 -2.28 2.15
N HIS A 16 60.92 -1.11 2.72
CA HIS A 16 60.80 0.23 2.16
C HIS A 16 61.79 0.45 1.01
N GLU A 17 61.42 1.30 0.03
CA GLU A 17 62.36 2.27 -0.51
C GLU A 17 61.64 3.44 -1.17
N THR A 18 61.97 4.60 -0.68
CA THR A 18 61.72 5.94 -1.19
C THR A 18 62.89 6.35 -2.08
N ALA A 19 62.65 7.04 -3.21
CA ALA A 19 63.60 7.97 -3.85
C ALA A 19 62.78 8.85 -4.82
N SER A 20 62.57 10.09 -4.59
CA SER A 20 63.33 11.34 -4.66
C SER A 20 63.76 11.72 -6.07
N ASN A 21 63.20 12.86 -6.50
CA ASN A 21 63.67 13.91 -7.41
C ASN A 21 64.96 13.74 -8.20
N GLY A 22 64.89 14.07 -9.49
CA GLY A 22 66.06 14.34 -10.31
C GLY A 22 65.72 15.18 -11.53
N PHE A 23 65.86 16.49 -11.39
CA PHE A 23 65.98 17.43 -12.50
C PHE A 23 67.31 17.22 -13.18
N GLY A 24 67.34 16.90 -14.48
CA GLY A 24 68.53 16.85 -15.30
C GLY A 24 68.38 17.80 -16.47
N VAL A 25 69.02 18.96 -16.37
CA VAL A 25 69.26 19.88 -17.49
C VAL A 25 70.60 19.53 -18.12
N SER A 26 70.69 19.06 -19.37
CA SER A 26 71.89 19.02 -20.14
C SER A 26 71.81 20.01 -21.30
N ARG A 27 72.75 21.00 -21.22
CA ARG A 27 73.00 21.94 -22.31
C ARG A 27 73.94 21.27 -23.28
N PHE A 28 73.61 21.26 -24.55
CA PHE A 28 74.57 21.18 -25.64
C PHE A 28 74.42 22.42 -26.52
N ARG A 29 75.56 23.08 -26.74
CA ARG A 29 75.73 24.29 -27.56
C ARG A 29 76.46 23.86 -28.80
N GLU A 30 75.89 24.15 -29.99
CA GLU A 30 76.67 24.50 -31.18
C GLU A 30 75.82 25.16 -32.27
N ASN A 31 76.37 26.31 -32.70
CA ASN A 31 76.26 26.98 -33.99
C ASN A 31 74.91 27.44 -34.56
N GLY A 32 74.63 28.67 -34.30
CA GLY A 32 74.29 29.78 -35.19
C GLY A 32 73.50 29.51 -36.45
N TYR A 33 72.19 29.77 -36.34
CA TYR A 33 71.31 30.47 -37.28
C TYR A 33 69.97 30.72 -36.63
N VAL A 34 69.60 32.01 -36.54
CA VAL A 34 68.31 32.42 -36.03
C VAL A 34 67.29 32.18 -37.14
N ARG A 35 66.44 31.19 -36.99
CA ARG A 35 65.18 31.04 -37.71
C ARG A 35 64.02 31.26 -36.72
N ILE A 36 63.35 32.42 -36.89
CA ILE A 36 62.14 32.69 -36.21
C ILE A 36 61.04 31.79 -36.84
N GLN A 37 60.72 30.67 -36.18
CA GLN A 37 59.49 29.93 -36.46
C GLN A 37 58.42 30.39 -35.49
N ALA A 38 57.44 31.09 -36.03
CA ALA A 38 56.24 31.41 -35.33
C ALA A 38 55.43 30.11 -35.04
N SER A 39 55.49 29.71 -33.80
CA SER A 39 54.72 28.54 -33.32
C SER A 39 53.29 29.01 -33.08
N PHE A 40 52.42 28.73 -34.05
CA PHE A 40 50.97 28.82 -33.79
C PHE A 40 50.53 27.82 -32.74
N SER A 41 50.41 28.33 -31.55
CA SER A 41 49.76 27.58 -30.44
C SER A 41 48.28 27.34 -30.85
N ARG A 42 48.00 26.08 -31.21
CA ARG A 42 46.62 25.65 -31.41
C ARG A 42 45.96 25.59 -30.02
N PHE A 43 45.28 26.65 -29.68
CA PHE A 43 44.28 26.64 -28.59
C PHE A 43 43.18 25.65 -28.98
N ARG A 44 43.22 24.45 -28.43
CA ARG A 44 42.09 23.55 -28.46
C ARG A 44 41.05 24.09 -27.47
N VAL A 45 40.07 24.83 -27.99
CA VAL A 45 38.84 25.14 -27.29
C VAL A 45 38.10 23.80 -27.13
N PHE A 46 38.15 23.24 -25.94
CA PHE A 46 37.24 22.18 -25.56
C PHE A 46 35.84 22.80 -25.39
N VAL A 47 35.03 22.74 -26.45
CA VAL A 47 33.60 22.95 -26.33
C VAL A 47 33.09 21.70 -25.64
N ALA A 48 32.89 21.79 -24.32
CA ALA A 48 32.12 20.82 -23.58
C ALA A 48 30.65 20.97 -24.04
N ILE A 49 30.24 20.15 -25.01
CA ILE A 49 28.82 19.98 -25.32
C ILE A 49 28.23 19.27 -24.10
N LEU A 50 27.63 20.03 -23.21
CA LEU A 50 26.68 19.51 -22.21
C LEU A 50 25.50 18.93 -22.98
N LEU A 51 25.54 17.63 -23.29
CA LEU A 51 24.37 16.86 -23.64
C LEU A 51 23.48 16.83 -22.38
N VAL A 52 22.62 17.83 -22.25
CA VAL A 52 21.45 17.75 -21.40
C VAL A 52 20.60 16.65 -22.01
N SER A 53 20.79 15.43 -21.54
CA SER A 53 19.85 14.34 -21.77
C SER A 53 18.54 14.79 -21.11
N ALA A 54 17.68 15.43 -21.87
CA ALA A 54 16.29 15.57 -21.52
C ALA A 54 15.75 14.13 -21.44
N HIS A 55 15.77 13.57 -20.25
CA HIS A 55 14.94 12.43 -19.95
C HIS A 55 13.50 12.95 -20.11
N THR A 56 12.94 12.76 -21.29
CA THR A 56 11.50 12.80 -21.46
C THR A 56 11.00 11.69 -20.53
N ALA A 57 10.56 12.07 -19.34
CA ALA A 57 9.75 11.20 -18.52
C ALA A 57 8.59 10.83 -19.45
N SER A 58 8.62 9.60 -19.96
CA SER A 58 7.47 9.01 -20.62
C SER A 58 6.36 9.14 -19.60
N ALA A 59 5.35 9.95 -19.89
CA ALA A 59 4.19 10.06 -19.02
C ALA A 59 3.60 8.66 -18.94
N GLN A 60 3.92 7.94 -17.85
CA GLN A 60 3.33 6.64 -17.61
C GLN A 60 1.82 6.86 -17.52
N THR A 61 1.09 6.17 -18.37
CA THR A 61 -0.38 6.17 -18.29
C THR A 61 -0.73 5.78 -16.84
N PRO A 62 -1.54 6.57 -16.14
CA PRO A 62 -1.87 6.25 -14.76
C PRO A 62 -2.44 4.84 -14.68
N PRO A 63 -2.08 4.08 -13.65
CA PRO A 63 -2.63 2.75 -13.44
C PRO A 63 -4.15 2.85 -13.37
N LYS A 64 -4.84 1.85 -13.91
CA LYS A 64 -6.31 1.86 -13.99
C LYS A 64 -6.92 0.81 -13.08
N GLN A 65 -8.12 1.12 -12.62
CA GLN A 65 -8.95 0.23 -11.83
C GLN A 65 -10.26 -0.05 -12.55
N ALA A 66 -10.74 -1.29 -12.42
CA ALA A 66 -12.12 -1.63 -12.71
C ALA A 66 -12.93 -1.63 -11.41
N VAL A 67 -13.99 -0.83 -11.35
CA VAL A 67 -14.95 -0.80 -10.27
C VAL A 67 -16.15 -1.64 -10.70
N VAL A 68 -16.41 -2.73 -9.99
CA VAL A 68 -17.46 -3.70 -10.34
C VAL A 68 -18.57 -3.62 -9.28
N ASP A 69 -19.71 -3.11 -9.67
CA ASP A 69 -20.92 -3.06 -8.83
C ASP A 69 -21.79 -4.30 -9.05
N THR A 70 -22.18 -4.92 -7.95
CA THR A 70 -23.01 -6.13 -7.92
C THR A 70 -24.12 -6.03 -6.89
N ALA A 71 -25.05 -6.98 -6.91
CA ALA A 71 -26.09 -7.06 -5.86
C ALA A 71 -25.51 -7.37 -4.46
N ALA A 72 -24.34 -8.02 -4.40
CA ALA A 72 -23.65 -8.37 -3.14
C ALA A 72 -22.81 -7.23 -2.56
N GLY A 73 -22.54 -6.20 -3.36
CA GLY A 73 -21.69 -5.05 -3.05
C GLY A 73 -20.74 -4.70 -4.20
N THR A 74 -19.81 -3.80 -3.95
CA THR A 74 -18.80 -3.34 -4.92
C THR A 74 -17.45 -3.92 -4.58
N PHE A 75 -16.69 -4.32 -5.61
CA PHE A 75 -15.28 -4.66 -5.48
C PHE A 75 -14.44 -3.96 -6.55
N ILE A 76 -13.14 -3.86 -6.32
CA ILE A 76 -12.21 -3.10 -7.17
C ILE A 76 -11.10 -4.03 -7.64
N ILE A 77 -10.78 -3.98 -8.94
CA ILE A 77 -9.67 -4.70 -9.57
C ILE A 77 -8.63 -3.67 -10.01
N ASP A 78 -7.41 -3.77 -9.52
CA ASP A 78 -6.25 -3.09 -10.08
C ASP A 78 -5.82 -3.82 -11.34
N LEU A 79 -5.78 -3.12 -12.47
CA LEU A 79 -5.38 -3.70 -13.76
C LEU A 79 -3.86 -3.66 -13.90
N THR A 80 -3.26 -4.71 -14.47
CA THR A 80 -1.81 -4.90 -14.62
C THR A 80 -1.39 -4.94 -16.10
N PRO A 81 -1.43 -3.80 -16.81
CA PRO A 81 -1.11 -3.74 -18.24
C PRO A 81 0.34 -4.12 -18.55
N GLU A 82 1.25 -3.99 -17.59
CA GLU A 82 2.64 -4.43 -17.71
C GLU A 82 2.79 -5.96 -17.77
N ALA A 83 1.86 -6.69 -17.16
CA ALA A 83 1.84 -8.16 -17.17
C ALA A 83 1.06 -8.72 -18.36
N ALA A 84 -0.05 -8.08 -18.75
CA ALA A 84 -0.99 -8.56 -19.76
C ALA A 84 -1.59 -7.40 -20.59
N PRO A 85 -0.78 -6.70 -21.40
CA PRO A 85 -1.23 -5.50 -22.10
C PRO A 85 -2.42 -5.73 -23.05
N SER A 86 -2.43 -6.83 -23.79
CA SER A 86 -3.52 -7.10 -24.77
C SER A 86 -4.82 -7.49 -24.06
N GLN A 87 -4.74 -8.25 -22.97
CA GLN A 87 -5.92 -8.65 -22.21
C GLN A 87 -6.51 -7.45 -21.45
N VAL A 88 -5.67 -6.58 -20.85
CA VAL A 88 -6.12 -5.36 -20.16
C VAL A 88 -6.77 -4.38 -21.15
N ASP A 89 -6.17 -4.19 -22.34
CA ASP A 89 -6.74 -3.33 -23.40
C ASP A 89 -8.12 -3.86 -23.85
N HIS A 90 -8.21 -5.16 -24.11
CA HIS A 90 -9.47 -5.80 -24.51
C HIS A 90 -10.54 -5.69 -23.42
N PHE A 91 -10.19 -6.02 -22.18
CA PHE A 91 -11.09 -5.93 -21.03
C PHE A 91 -11.58 -4.48 -20.85
N THR A 92 -10.67 -3.50 -20.91
CA THR A 92 -10.99 -2.09 -20.76
C THR A 92 -11.95 -1.58 -21.87
N LYS A 93 -11.72 -1.97 -23.13
CA LYS A 93 -12.61 -1.61 -24.25
C LYS A 93 -14.02 -2.19 -24.06
N LEU A 94 -14.13 -3.43 -23.64
CA LEU A 94 -15.41 -4.07 -23.36
C LEU A 94 -16.12 -3.41 -22.17
N ALA A 95 -15.39 -3.06 -21.12
CA ALA A 95 -15.93 -2.38 -19.95
C ALA A 95 -16.49 -0.99 -20.31
N VAL A 96 -15.71 -0.19 -21.03
CA VAL A 96 -16.13 1.15 -21.51
C VAL A 96 -17.35 1.06 -22.44
N ALA A 97 -17.45 0.00 -23.24
CA ALA A 97 -18.62 -0.25 -24.10
C ALA A 97 -19.85 -0.81 -23.32
N GLY A 98 -19.78 -0.96 -22.00
CA GLY A 98 -20.84 -1.55 -21.18
C GLY A 98 -21.09 -3.02 -21.45
N ALA A 99 -20.07 -3.75 -22.00
CA ALA A 99 -20.22 -5.14 -22.39
C ALA A 99 -20.41 -6.09 -21.19
N TYR A 100 -20.07 -5.68 -19.99
CA TYR A 100 -20.23 -6.46 -18.78
C TYR A 100 -21.54 -6.19 -18.01
N ASP A 101 -22.20 -5.06 -18.28
CA ASP A 101 -23.43 -4.67 -17.59
C ASP A 101 -24.57 -5.67 -17.84
N GLY A 102 -25.19 -6.15 -16.79
CA GLY A 102 -26.25 -7.16 -16.83
C GLY A 102 -25.75 -8.58 -17.08
N THR A 103 -24.45 -8.82 -17.25
CA THR A 103 -23.89 -10.19 -17.22
C THR A 103 -23.90 -10.73 -15.78
N THR A 104 -23.71 -12.04 -15.60
CA THR A 104 -23.70 -12.64 -14.28
C THR A 104 -22.42 -13.45 -14.03
N PHE A 105 -22.01 -13.51 -12.77
CA PHE A 105 -21.12 -14.56 -12.33
C PHE A 105 -21.88 -15.88 -12.44
N HIS A 106 -21.47 -16.71 -13.40
CA HIS A 106 -22.25 -17.89 -13.79
C HIS A 106 -21.64 -19.20 -13.26
N ARG A 107 -20.37 -19.22 -12.85
CA ARG A 107 -19.72 -20.39 -12.29
C ARG A 107 -19.00 -20.03 -11.00
N MET A 108 -19.23 -20.82 -9.97
CA MET A 108 -18.63 -20.64 -8.65
C MET A 108 -18.04 -21.93 -8.11
N VAL A 109 -16.93 -21.77 -7.40
CA VAL A 109 -16.41 -22.77 -6.46
C VAL A 109 -16.34 -22.05 -5.10
N ARG A 110 -17.14 -22.51 -4.15
CA ARG A 110 -17.25 -21.85 -2.84
C ARG A 110 -15.90 -21.65 -2.19
N ASN A 111 -15.57 -20.42 -1.80
CA ASN A 111 -14.29 -19.99 -1.27
C ASN A 111 -13.07 -20.30 -2.17
N GLY A 112 -13.26 -20.74 -3.40
CA GLY A 112 -12.22 -21.09 -4.36
C GLY A 112 -12.12 -20.11 -5.52
N MET A 113 -13.20 -19.91 -6.27
CA MET A 113 -13.22 -18.99 -7.40
C MET A 113 -14.62 -18.56 -7.80
N VAL A 114 -14.71 -17.44 -8.49
CA VAL A 114 -15.91 -16.98 -9.22
C VAL A 114 -15.53 -16.67 -10.67
N GLN A 115 -16.39 -17.03 -11.63
CA GLN A 115 -16.20 -16.80 -13.07
C GLN A 115 -17.39 -16.04 -13.65
N GLY A 116 -17.10 -15.00 -14.43
CA GLY A 116 -18.10 -14.14 -15.07
C GLY A 116 -17.62 -13.58 -16.40
N GLY A 117 -18.31 -12.51 -16.86
CA GLY A 117 -17.95 -11.79 -18.09
C GLY A 117 -18.38 -12.45 -19.39
N ASP A 118 -19.19 -13.50 -19.35
CA ASP A 118 -19.79 -14.10 -20.57
C ASP A 118 -20.93 -13.22 -21.08
N PRO A 119 -20.85 -12.65 -22.31
CA PRO A 119 -21.92 -11.84 -22.89
C PRO A 119 -23.28 -12.58 -23.01
N ILE A 120 -23.25 -13.91 -23.19
CA ILE A 120 -24.46 -14.74 -23.28
C ILE A 120 -25.21 -14.71 -21.95
N SER A 121 -24.51 -14.54 -20.84
CA SER A 121 -25.10 -14.57 -19.50
C SER A 121 -26.03 -13.39 -19.18
N ARG A 122 -26.13 -12.40 -20.07
CA ARG A 122 -27.17 -11.36 -19.98
C ARG A 122 -28.59 -11.91 -20.12
N ASP A 123 -28.74 -12.96 -20.94
CA ASP A 123 -30.04 -13.57 -21.22
C ASP A 123 -30.28 -14.78 -20.30
N PRO A 124 -31.16 -14.66 -19.30
CA PRO A 124 -31.46 -15.77 -18.40
C PRO A 124 -32.00 -17.03 -19.11
N ALA A 125 -32.62 -16.86 -20.27
CA ALA A 125 -33.16 -18.01 -21.05
C ALA A 125 -32.04 -18.88 -21.66
N LYS A 126 -30.82 -18.35 -21.77
CA LYS A 126 -29.64 -19.03 -22.32
C LYS A 126 -28.72 -19.64 -21.27
N ARG A 127 -29.20 -19.88 -20.05
CA ARG A 127 -28.40 -20.39 -18.95
C ARG A 127 -27.57 -21.63 -19.32
N ASN A 128 -28.09 -22.52 -20.13
CA ASN A 128 -27.41 -23.71 -20.59
C ASN A 128 -26.22 -23.45 -21.53
N LEU A 129 -26.06 -22.20 -22.03
CA LEU A 129 -24.96 -21.76 -22.88
C LEU A 129 -23.95 -20.90 -22.14
N TYR A 130 -24.16 -20.63 -20.86
CA TYR A 130 -23.25 -19.80 -20.06
C TYR A 130 -21.86 -20.44 -20.03
N GLY A 131 -20.85 -19.59 -20.17
CA GLY A 131 -19.44 -20.01 -20.26
C GLY A 131 -18.94 -20.22 -21.68
N THR A 132 -19.80 -20.12 -22.72
CA THR A 132 -19.40 -20.36 -24.12
C THR A 132 -19.19 -19.09 -24.94
N GLY A 133 -19.66 -17.93 -24.48
CA GLY A 133 -19.57 -16.66 -25.20
C GLY A 133 -18.30 -15.85 -24.93
N GLY A 134 -18.01 -14.91 -25.83
CA GLY A 134 -16.95 -13.91 -25.64
C GLY A 134 -15.53 -14.46 -25.55
N LEU A 135 -15.24 -15.61 -26.14
CA LEU A 135 -13.92 -16.25 -26.17
C LEU A 135 -13.25 -16.07 -27.54
N ASN A 136 -11.96 -16.47 -27.65
CA ASN A 136 -11.16 -16.45 -28.90
C ASN A 136 -10.90 -15.04 -29.47
N ALA A 137 -10.76 -14.05 -28.63
CA ALA A 137 -10.50 -12.67 -29.02
C ALA A 137 -9.07 -12.19 -28.70
N VAL A 138 -8.40 -12.81 -27.74
CA VAL A 138 -7.07 -12.40 -27.24
C VAL A 138 -6.16 -13.61 -27.18
N LYS A 139 -4.91 -13.44 -27.63
CA LYS A 139 -3.87 -14.45 -27.50
C LYS A 139 -3.37 -14.54 -26.06
N ALA A 140 -2.85 -15.70 -25.68
CA ALA A 140 -2.30 -15.91 -24.36
C ALA A 140 -1.10 -14.99 -24.07
N GLU A 141 -1.08 -14.43 -22.89
CA GLU A 141 0.02 -13.64 -22.34
C GLU A 141 0.48 -14.29 -21.00
N PRO A 142 1.15 -15.45 -21.04
CA PRO A 142 1.40 -16.28 -19.85
C PRO A 142 2.56 -15.77 -18.98
N ARG A 143 2.87 -14.48 -18.98
CA ARG A 143 3.91 -13.86 -18.14
C ARG A 143 3.37 -13.46 -16.78
N ALA A 144 2.57 -14.34 -16.22
CA ALA A 144 1.79 -13.99 -15.07
C ALA A 144 2.56 -14.06 -13.77
N PRO A 145 2.24 -13.16 -12.83
CA PRO A 145 2.47 -13.39 -11.41
C PRO A 145 1.81 -14.72 -11.00
N LYS A 146 2.22 -15.23 -9.83
CA LYS A 146 1.60 -16.42 -9.24
C LYS A 146 0.09 -16.24 -9.11
N MET A 147 -0.66 -17.33 -9.25
CA MET A 147 -2.09 -17.35 -9.05
C MET A 147 -2.41 -17.30 -7.54
N THR A 148 -2.31 -16.12 -6.96
CA THR A 148 -2.58 -15.88 -5.55
C THR A 148 -4.00 -15.41 -5.33
N ARG A 149 -4.50 -15.52 -4.11
CA ARG A 149 -5.80 -14.99 -3.71
C ARG A 149 -5.98 -13.55 -4.22
N GLY A 150 -7.09 -13.27 -4.88
CA GLY A 150 -7.39 -11.97 -5.53
C GLY A 150 -6.93 -11.86 -6.97
N SER A 151 -6.15 -12.80 -7.51
CA SER A 151 -5.76 -12.77 -8.94
C SER A 151 -6.98 -12.85 -9.85
N VAL A 152 -7.01 -11.97 -10.86
CA VAL A 152 -8.03 -11.92 -11.93
C VAL A 152 -7.40 -12.41 -13.21
N ALA A 153 -7.93 -13.51 -13.76
CA ALA A 153 -7.35 -14.18 -14.91
C ALA A 153 -8.37 -14.39 -16.04
N ALA A 154 -7.88 -14.37 -17.27
CA ALA A 154 -8.69 -14.65 -18.46
C ALA A 154 -9.09 -16.13 -18.53
N VAL A 155 -10.34 -16.40 -18.88
CA VAL A 155 -10.83 -17.75 -19.11
C VAL A 155 -10.34 -18.24 -20.46
N LEU A 156 -9.91 -19.51 -20.50
CA LEU A 156 -9.45 -20.18 -21.72
C LEU A 156 -10.34 -21.38 -22.03
N VAL A 157 -10.48 -21.71 -23.31
CA VAL A 157 -11.04 -23.00 -23.76
C VAL A 157 -10.00 -24.08 -23.48
N PRO A 158 -10.35 -25.20 -22.83
CA PRO A 158 -9.42 -26.29 -22.57
C PRO A 158 -8.63 -26.73 -23.81
N GLY A 159 -7.29 -26.81 -23.68
CA GLY A 159 -6.39 -27.13 -24.76
C GLY A 159 -6.16 -26.06 -25.82
N ARG A 160 -6.71 -24.83 -25.65
CA ARG A 160 -6.58 -23.71 -26.59
C ARG A 160 -6.06 -22.46 -25.86
N PRO A 161 -4.74 -22.27 -25.74
CA PRO A 161 -4.17 -21.15 -24.99
C PRO A 161 -4.52 -19.78 -25.56
N ASP A 162 -4.71 -19.64 -26.87
CA ASP A 162 -5.05 -18.40 -27.57
C ASP A 162 -6.57 -18.17 -27.66
N SER A 163 -7.32 -18.57 -26.65
CA SER A 163 -8.79 -18.48 -26.64
C SER A 163 -9.34 -17.49 -25.61
N ALA A 164 -8.50 -16.68 -25.02
CA ALA A 164 -8.95 -15.64 -24.07
C ALA A 164 -9.90 -14.64 -24.75
N GLY A 165 -10.64 -13.87 -23.94
CA GLY A 165 -11.58 -12.88 -24.43
C GLY A 165 -12.26 -12.10 -23.31
N ALA A 166 -13.59 -12.03 -23.35
CA ALA A 166 -14.36 -11.25 -22.37
C ALA A 166 -14.46 -11.93 -21.01
N GLN A 167 -14.45 -13.26 -20.95
CA GLN A 167 -14.65 -13.98 -19.70
C GLN A 167 -13.40 -13.93 -18.81
N PHE A 168 -13.64 -13.80 -17.52
CA PHE A 168 -12.61 -13.79 -16.48
C PHE A 168 -13.05 -14.60 -15.26
N PHE A 169 -12.06 -15.04 -14.48
CA PHE A 169 -12.29 -15.63 -13.17
C PHE A 169 -11.40 -14.96 -12.11
N ILE A 170 -11.86 -14.99 -10.87
CA ILE A 170 -11.16 -14.43 -9.72
C ILE A 170 -10.98 -15.55 -8.71
N VAL A 171 -9.74 -15.80 -8.27
CA VAL A 171 -9.47 -16.82 -7.26
C VAL A 171 -9.58 -16.23 -5.85
N LEU A 172 -10.22 -16.99 -4.96
CA LEU A 172 -10.49 -16.59 -3.57
C LEU A 172 -9.50 -17.22 -2.57
N ALA A 173 -8.61 -18.08 -3.07
CA ALA A 173 -7.50 -18.67 -2.33
C ALA A 173 -6.33 -18.86 -3.31
N ASP A 174 -5.11 -19.04 -2.78
CA ASP A 174 -3.93 -19.34 -3.60
C ASP A 174 -4.13 -20.62 -4.38
N GLN A 175 -3.78 -20.58 -5.69
CA GLN A 175 -3.95 -21.68 -6.62
C GLN A 175 -2.65 -21.97 -7.37
N PRO A 176 -1.59 -22.47 -6.70
CA PRO A 176 -0.29 -22.66 -7.32
C PRO A 176 -0.31 -23.67 -8.47
N ALA A 177 -1.30 -24.57 -8.50
CA ALA A 177 -1.52 -25.48 -9.62
C ALA A 177 -1.92 -24.76 -10.93
N LEU A 178 -2.36 -23.51 -10.86
CA LEU A 178 -2.74 -22.71 -12.02
C LEU A 178 -1.64 -21.70 -12.42
N ASP A 179 -0.52 -21.69 -11.75
CA ASP A 179 0.61 -20.80 -12.06
C ASP A 179 1.06 -21.00 -13.52
N ASN A 180 1.28 -19.91 -14.24
CA ASN A 180 1.71 -19.87 -15.64
C ASN A 180 0.76 -20.58 -16.66
N GLN A 181 -0.46 -20.96 -16.26
CA GLN A 181 -1.43 -21.58 -17.17
C GLN A 181 -2.44 -20.57 -17.74
N TYR A 182 -2.62 -19.43 -17.07
CA TYR A 182 -3.60 -18.42 -17.44
C TYR A 182 -2.95 -17.03 -17.51
N THR A 183 -3.53 -16.15 -18.31
CA THR A 183 -3.17 -14.74 -18.36
C THR A 183 -3.82 -14.03 -17.16
N VAL A 184 -3.02 -13.72 -16.13
CA VAL A 184 -3.46 -12.84 -15.02
C VAL A 184 -3.30 -11.40 -15.49
N PHE A 185 -4.38 -10.62 -15.43
CA PHE A 185 -4.41 -9.24 -15.94
C PHE A 185 -4.85 -8.21 -14.90
N GLY A 186 -5.07 -8.64 -13.66
CA GLY A 186 -5.43 -7.77 -12.55
C GLY A 186 -5.42 -8.48 -11.21
N HIS A 187 -5.59 -7.69 -10.17
CA HIS A 187 -5.70 -8.16 -8.79
C HIS A 187 -6.79 -7.38 -8.05
N VAL A 188 -7.59 -8.08 -7.26
CA VAL A 188 -8.62 -7.44 -6.44
C VAL A 188 -7.95 -6.67 -5.29
N SER A 189 -8.10 -5.36 -5.29
CA SER A 189 -7.54 -4.46 -4.27
C SER A 189 -8.52 -4.07 -3.18
N ASP A 190 -9.82 -4.30 -3.39
CA ASP A 190 -10.87 -4.03 -2.39
C ASP A 190 -12.09 -4.91 -2.66
N GLY A 191 -12.86 -5.26 -1.61
CA GLY A 191 -14.13 -5.98 -1.75
C GLY A 191 -13.99 -7.50 -1.88
N MET A 192 -12.92 -8.14 -1.41
CA MET A 192 -12.79 -9.60 -1.38
C MET A 192 -13.92 -10.31 -0.62
N GLU A 193 -14.50 -9.65 0.39
CA GLU A 193 -15.66 -10.15 1.13
C GLU A 193 -16.93 -10.18 0.26
N VAL A 194 -17.05 -9.27 -0.72
CA VAL A 194 -18.15 -9.28 -1.72
C VAL A 194 -18.02 -10.52 -2.61
N LEU A 195 -16.82 -10.78 -3.10
CA LEU A 195 -16.54 -11.98 -3.94
C LEU A 195 -16.75 -13.26 -3.16
N ARG A 196 -16.42 -13.30 -1.87
CA ARG A 196 -16.71 -14.45 -1.01
C ARG A 196 -18.22 -14.69 -0.93
N LYS A 197 -19.04 -13.65 -0.71
CA LYS A 197 -20.52 -13.75 -0.74
C LYS A 197 -21.00 -14.27 -2.09
N ILE A 198 -20.48 -13.75 -3.20
CA ILE A 198 -20.83 -14.22 -4.54
C ILE A 198 -20.52 -15.72 -4.69
N SER A 199 -19.36 -16.19 -4.17
CA SER A 199 -18.98 -17.60 -4.25
C SER A 199 -19.87 -18.55 -3.45
N GLU A 200 -20.68 -18.02 -2.55
CA GLU A 200 -21.66 -18.76 -1.73
C GLU A 200 -23.02 -18.93 -2.46
N THR A 201 -23.18 -18.31 -3.64
CA THR A 201 -24.38 -18.51 -4.48
C THR A 201 -24.56 -20.01 -4.78
N PRO A 202 -25.78 -20.56 -4.63
CA PRO A 202 -26.05 -21.95 -4.93
C PRO A 202 -25.69 -22.32 -6.37
N VAL A 203 -25.11 -23.51 -6.56
CA VAL A 203 -24.73 -24.05 -7.87
C VAL A 203 -25.31 -25.44 -8.09
N ASP A 204 -25.48 -25.80 -9.36
CA ASP A 204 -25.86 -27.18 -9.74
C ASP A 204 -24.63 -28.12 -9.74
N ALA A 205 -24.82 -29.36 -10.11
CA ALA A 205 -23.79 -30.41 -10.15
C ALA A 205 -22.61 -30.08 -11.07
N THR A 206 -22.77 -29.13 -12.01
CA THR A 206 -21.73 -28.70 -12.95
C THR A 206 -20.97 -27.47 -12.43
N GLY A 207 -21.37 -26.93 -11.29
CA GLY A 207 -20.82 -25.67 -10.73
C GLY A 207 -21.40 -24.41 -11.34
N LEU A 208 -22.50 -24.53 -12.13
CA LEU A 208 -23.20 -23.41 -12.73
C LEU A 208 -24.21 -22.83 -11.73
N ALA A 209 -24.18 -21.50 -11.54
CA ALA A 209 -25.06 -20.81 -10.61
C ALA A 209 -26.55 -21.08 -10.90
N THR A 210 -27.30 -21.41 -9.85
CA THR A 210 -28.78 -21.57 -9.94
C THR A 210 -29.52 -20.27 -9.75
N GLU A 211 -28.86 -19.28 -9.13
CA GLU A 211 -29.34 -17.91 -8.93
C GLU A 211 -28.37 -16.94 -9.60
N ARG A 212 -28.86 -15.77 -9.99
CA ARG A 212 -28.06 -14.76 -10.66
C ARG A 212 -27.27 -13.95 -9.64
N ALA A 213 -25.97 -13.80 -9.91
CA ALA A 213 -25.09 -12.86 -9.23
C ALA A 213 -24.60 -11.83 -10.26
N ASP A 214 -25.47 -10.84 -10.53
CA ASP A 214 -25.30 -9.91 -11.66
C ASP A 214 -24.22 -8.87 -11.41
N ILE A 215 -23.43 -8.61 -12.45
CA ILE A 215 -22.64 -7.40 -12.61
C ILE A 215 -23.63 -6.31 -13.07
N ARG A 216 -23.99 -5.40 -12.15
CA ARG A 216 -24.91 -4.30 -12.44
C ARG A 216 -24.24 -3.28 -13.32
N HIS A 217 -23.01 -2.95 -12.98
CA HIS A 217 -22.21 -1.98 -13.71
C HIS A 217 -20.72 -2.23 -13.52
N LEU A 218 -19.95 -2.06 -14.60
CA LEU A 218 -18.50 -2.15 -14.54
C LEU A 218 -17.90 -0.90 -15.20
N THR A 219 -17.18 -0.10 -14.42
CA THR A 219 -16.53 1.13 -14.88
C THR A 219 -15.02 1.05 -14.77
N ILE A 220 -14.34 1.73 -15.68
CA ILE A 220 -12.88 1.93 -15.62
C ILE A 220 -12.61 3.34 -15.13
N ARG A 221 -11.70 3.45 -14.15
CA ARG A 221 -11.20 4.75 -13.67
C ARG A 221 -9.68 4.74 -13.55
N ASP A 222 -9.09 5.92 -13.48
CA ASP A 222 -7.71 6.03 -13.04
C ASP A 222 -7.61 5.65 -11.56
N THR A 223 -6.53 4.97 -11.19
CA THR A 223 -6.28 4.62 -9.78
C THR A 223 -6.13 5.92 -8.99
N PRO A 224 -7.00 6.19 -8.01
CA PRO A 224 -6.82 7.36 -7.17
C PRO A 224 -5.49 7.28 -6.43
N PRO A 225 -4.76 8.40 -6.27
CA PRO A 225 -3.56 8.40 -5.44
C PRO A 225 -3.95 8.01 -4.00
N GLU A 226 -3.12 7.21 -3.36
CA GLU A 226 -3.33 6.92 -1.94
C GLU A 226 -3.22 8.22 -1.14
N PRO A 227 -4.23 8.54 -0.31
CA PRO A 227 -4.21 9.77 0.43
C PRO A 227 -3.01 9.83 1.40
N PHE A 228 -2.42 11.00 1.54
CA PHE A 228 -1.33 11.33 2.45
C PHE A 228 0.03 10.67 2.19
N VAL A 229 0.17 9.74 1.22
CA VAL A 229 1.43 9.01 0.98
C VAL A 229 2.55 9.95 0.53
N ALA A 230 2.26 10.86 -0.37
CA ALA A 230 3.24 11.80 -0.94
C ALA A 230 3.21 13.20 -0.30
N ASP A 231 2.35 13.43 0.70
CA ASP A 231 2.17 14.75 1.30
C ASP A 231 3.40 15.19 2.07
N SER A 232 3.81 16.43 1.87
CA SER A 232 4.84 17.07 2.69
C SER A 232 4.35 17.29 4.12
N PRO A 233 5.24 17.50 5.10
CA PRO A 233 4.84 17.86 6.46
C PRO A 233 3.88 19.05 6.51
N GLN A 234 4.08 20.05 5.66
CA GLN A 234 3.20 21.22 5.57
C GLN A 234 1.78 20.83 5.11
N GLN A 235 1.65 19.95 4.09
CA GLN A 235 0.36 19.46 3.61
C GLN A 235 -0.34 18.60 4.67
N LEU A 236 0.40 17.72 5.36
CA LEU A 236 -0.13 16.94 6.48
C LEU A 236 -0.68 17.86 7.59
N GLY A 237 0.04 18.95 7.93
CA GLY A 237 -0.37 19.93 8.92
C GLY A 237 -1.56 20.80 8.52
N GLY A 238 -1.94 20.80 7.24
CA GLY A 238 -3.16 21.40 6.72
C GLY A 238 -4.44 20.62 7.08
N ASN A 239 -4.30 19.49 7.78
CA ASN A 239 -5.40 18.64 8.20
C ASN A 239 -5.56 18.62 9.72
N ARG A 240 -6.76 18.34 10.18
CA ARG A 240 -7.09 18.00 11.57
C ARG A 240 -7.95 16.74 11.61
N ALA A 241 -7.95 16.05 12.73
CA ALA A 241 -8.82 14.89 12.93
C ALA A 241 -9.90 15.18 13.95
N VAL A 242 -11.13 14.78 13.65
CA VAL A 242 -12.25 14.79 14.58
C VAL A 242 -12.54 13.35 14.99
N LEU A 243 -12.27 13.04 16.25
CA LEU A 243 -12.61 11.75 16.87
C LEU A 243 -14.08 11.81 17.28
N GLU A 244 -14.92 11.07 16.59
CA GLU A 244 -16.35 10.92 16.96
C GLU A 244 -16.48 9.84 18.01
N THR A 245 -16.68 10.24 19.25
CA THR A 245 -16.81 9.27 20.37
C THR A 245 -18.25 9.08 20.80
N GLY A 246 -18.50 8.05 21.63
CA GLY A 246 -19.78 7.85 22.27
C GLY A 246 -20.20 8.96 23.25
N VAL A 247 -19.23 9.81 23.67
CA VAL A 247 -19.42 10.90 24.65
C VAL A 247 -19.52 12.26 23.98
N GLY A 248 -18.92 12.41 22.78
CA GLY A 248 -18.87 13.67 22.04
C GLY A 248 -17.64 13.72 21.13
N PRO A 249 -17.47 14.78 20.32
CA PRO A 249 -16.33 14.94 19.44
C PRO A 249 -15.09 15.47 20.17
N VAL A 250 -13.90 15.06 19.71
CA VAL A 250 -12.59 15.58 20.13
C VAL A 250 -11.79 15.93 18.87
N THR A 251 -11.33 17.17 18.76
CA THR A 251 -10.56 17.64 17.60
C THR A 251 -9.08 17.69 17.91
N ILE A 252 -8.25 17.10 17.03
CA ILE A 252 -6.80 17.00 17.14
C ILE A 252 -6.15 17.77 16.00
N GLU A 253 -5.18 18.64 16.32
CA GLU A 253 -4.19 19.17 15.39
C GLU A 253 -2.88 18.41 15.49
N PHE A 254 -2.12 18.34 14.38
CA PHE A 254 -0.93 17.52 14.24
C PHE A 254 0.38 18.30 14.34
N PHE A 255 1.48 17.59 14.64
CA PHE A 255 2.85 18.09 14.68
C PHE A 255 3.70 17.44 13.58
N PRO A 256 3.40 17.65 12.29
CA PRO A 256 4.07 16.94 11.19
C PRO A 256 5.55 17.34 11.06
N ASP A 257 5.97 18.49 11.55
CA ASP A 257 7.39 18.90 11.58
C ASP A 257 8.20 18.11 12.62
N LYS A 258 7.54 17.49 13.61
CA LYS A 258 8.16 16.73 14.71
C LYS A 258 8.00 15.22 14.56
N ALA A 259 6.91 14.78 13.94
CA ALA A 259 6.58 13.38 13.78
C ALA A 259 5.84 13.12 12.44
N PRO A 260 6.50 13.39 11.29
CA PRO A 260 5.86 13.31 9.98
C PRO A 260 5.29 11.94 9.66
N GLU A 261 5.99 10.85 9.97
CA GLU A 261 5.52 9.51 9.63
C GLU A 261 4.39 9.02 10.56
N HIS A 262 4.39 9.42 11.83
CA HIS A 262 3.28 9.12 12.73
C HIS A 262 2.01 9.89 12.34
N VAL A 263 2.14 11.16 11.94
CA VAL A 263 1.01 11.95 11.42
C VAL A 263 0.49 11.35 10.13
N ARG A 264 1.38 11.04 9.18
CA ARG A 264 1.04 10.39 7.90
C ARG A 264 0.27 9.12 8.11
N GLN A 265 0.82 8.22 8.93
CA GLN A 265 0.20 6.93 9.20
C GLN A 265 -1.15 7.08 9.90
N PHE A 266 -1.25 7.97 10.90
CA PHE A 266 -2.53 8.24 11.55
C PHE A 266 -3.60 8.71 10.55
N LEU A 267 -3.26 9.66 9.67
CA LEU A 267 -4.18 10.17 8.64
C LEU A 267 -4.58 9.08 7.64
N ARG A 268 -3.64 8.24 7.20
CA ARG A 268 -3.93 7.11 6.28
C ARG A 268 -4.87 6.10 6.92
N LEU A 269 -4.61 5.71 8.17
CA LEU A 269 -5.47 4.79 8.92
C LEU A 269 -6.86 5.37 9.15
N ALA A 270 -6.96 6.66 9.47
CA ALA A 270 -8.23 7.36 9.64
C ALA A 270 -9.03 7.41 8.33
N ALA A 271 -8.40 7.81 7.22
CA ALA A 271 -9.03 7.86 5.90
C ALA A 271 -9.54 6.49 5.43
N ALA A 272 -8.81 5.42 5.77
CA ALA A 272 -9.22 4.05 5.48
C ALA A 272 -10.26 3.49 6.47
N GLY A 273 -10.68 4.26 7.48
CA GLY A 273 -11.66 3.82 8.48
C GLY A 273 -11.14 2.73 9.43
N VAL A 274 -9.82 2.62 9.61
CA VAL A 274 -9.24 1.61 10.52
C VAL A 274 -9.68 1.85 11.97
N TYR A 275 -9.87 3.10 12.37
CA TYR A 275 -10.29 3.47 13.73
C TYR A 275 -11.78 3.28 14.00
N ASN A 276 -12.60 3.08 12.97
CA ASN A 276 -14.04 3.01 13.12
C ASN A 276 -14.48 1.82 13.98
N GLY A 277 -15.33 2.09 14.97
CA GLY A 277 -15.87 1.07 15.88
C GLY A 277 -14.84 0.52 16.87
N MET A 278 -13.74 1.22 17.13
CA MET A 278 -12.84 0.92 18.23
C MET A 278 -13.38 1.43 19.58
N ALA A 279 -12.64 1.19 20.68
CA ALA A 279 -13.02 1.69 22.00
C ALA A 279 -11.82 2.27 22.74
N PHE A 280 -12.09 3.18 23.66
CA PHE A 280 -11.14 3.53 24.72
C PHE A 280 -11.08 2.35 25.68
N HIS A 281 -9.93 1.68 25.67
CA HIS A 281 -9.74 0.43 26.43
C HIS A 281 -8.94 0.61 27.71
N ARG A 282 -8.31 1.77 27.87
CA ARG A 282 -7.52 2.12 29.05
C ARG A 282 -7.80 3.58 29.45
N VAL A 283 -8.09 3.77 30.72
CA VAL A 283 -8.30 5.07 31.36
C VAL A 283 -7.52 5.12 32.66
N ALA A 284 -6.44 5.89 32.68
CA ALA A 284 -5.60 6.12 33.84
C ALA A 284 -5.72 7.59 34.28
N PRO A 285 -6.52 7.91 35.32
CA PRO A 285 -6.80 9.28 35.71
C PRO A 285 -5.56 10.08 36.10
N GLY A 286 -5.53 11.36 35.69
CA GLY A 286 -4.38 12.24 35.88
C GLY A 286 -3.17 11.89 35.01
N PHE A 287 -3.33 10.87 34.13
CA PHE A 287 -2.28 10.38 33.26
C PHE A 287 -2.72 10.37 31.80
N VAL A 288 -3.46 9.34 31.37
CA VAL A 288 -3.88 9.20 29.95
C VAL A 288 -5.24 8.50 29.81
N ILE A 289 -5.91 8.77 28.66
CA ILE A 289 -6.92 7.90 28.07
C ILE A 289 -6.36 7.33 26.78
N GLN A 290 -6.54 6.02 26.52
CA GLN A 290 -5.93 5.31 25.41
C GLN A 290 -6.95 4.54 24.57
N THR A 291 -6.81 4.63 23.23
CA THR A 291 -7.64 3.98 22.23
C THR A 291 -6.80 3.47 21.06
N GLY A 292 -7.42 3.01 19.98
CA GLY A 292 -6.74 2.57 18.77
C GLY A 292 -6.23 1.13 18.80
N ALA A 293 -6.57 0.34 19.81
CA ALA A 293 -6.20 -1.08 19.84
C ALA A 293 -7.13 -1.90 18.92
N LEU A 294 -6.55 -2.65 17.98
CA LEU A 294 -7.29 -3.39 16.94
C LEU A 294 -8.27 -4.42 17.52
N ASN A 295 -7.92 -5.05 18.63
CA ASN A 295 -8.77 -6.04 19.30
C ASN A 295 -10.04 -5.43 19.92
N THR A 296 -10.16 -4.10 19.93
CA THR A 296 -11.35 -3.39 20.41
C THR A 296 -12.37 -3.09 19.32
N ARG A 297 -12.04 -3.36 18.05
CA ARG A 297 -12.97 -3.15 16.93
C ARG A 297 -14.18 -4.07 17.02
N GLN A 298 -15.33 -3.56 16.62
CA GLN A 298 -16.56 -4.37 16.50
C GLN A 298 -16.54 -5.26 15.25
N ALA A 299 -15.96 -4.78 14.16
CA ALA A 299 -15.81 -5.53 12.92
C ALA A 299 -14.32 -5.78 12.61
N PRO A 300 -13.96 -6.93 12.01
CA PRO A 300 -12.59 -7.18 11.58
C PRO A 300 -12.15 -6.15 10.52
N LEU A 301 -10.84 -5.98 10.40
CA LEU A 301 -10.27 -5.19 9.31
C LEU A 301 -10.52 -5.88 7.96
N THR A 302 -10.78 -5.09 6.93
CA THR A 302 -10.66 -5.58 5.55
C THR A 302 -9.20 -5.86 5.21
N GLU A 303 -8.92 -6.63 4.15
CA GLU A 303 -7.55 -6.91 3.73
C GLU A 303 -6.78 -5.63 3.38
N LYS A 304 -7.43 -4.69 2.70
CA LYS A 304 -6.86 -3.36 2.41
C LYS A 304 -6.48 -2.60 3.68
N GLN A 305 -7.34 -2.61 4.70
CA GLN A 305 -7.03 -2.01 5.99
C GLN A 305 -5.88 -2.71 6.70
N GLN A 306 -5.81 -4.06 6.62
CA GLN A 306 -4.71 -4.85 7.21
C GLN A 306 -3.35 -4.49 6.60
N MET A 307 -3.28 -4.30 5.27
CA MET A 307 -2.05 -3.90 4.58
C MET A 307 -1.53 -2.53 5.00
N LEU A 308 -2.42 -1.63 5.46
CA LEU A 308 -2.03 -0.31 5.96
C LEU A 308 -1.45 -0.35 7.38
N VAL A 309 -1.73 -1.40 8.15
CA VAL A 309 -1.29 -1.50 9.54
C VAL A 309 0.12 -2.06 9.60
N HIS A 310 1.07 -1.24 10.04
CA HIS A 310 2.46 -1.63 10.24
C HIS A 310 3.07 -0.87 11.43
N ASN A 311 4.20 -1.34 11.91
CA ASN A 311 4.95 -0.69 12.97
C ASN A 311 5.73 0.53 12.43
N LEU A 312 5.86 1.55 13.26
CA LEU A 312 6.56 2.79 12.96
C LEU A 312 7.86 2.88 13.75
N GLN A 313 8.89 3.43 13.10
CA GLN A 313 10.10 3.85 13.80
C GLN A 313 9.79 5.04 14.71
N PRO A 314 10.41 5.14 15.88
CA PRO A 314 10.12 6.24 16.81
C PRO A 314 10.56 7.59 16.24
N GLU A 315 9.73 8.60 16.42
CA GLU A 315 10.00 10.01 16.13
C GLU A 315 9.94 10.81 17.44
N PHE A 316 10.76 10.40 18.42
CA PHE A 316 10.82 11.07 19.71
C PHE A 316 11.25 12.52 19.55
N ASN A 317 10.54 13.42 20.20
CA ASN A 317 10.75 14.86 20.07
C ASN A 317 10.68 15.60 21.42
N ASP A 318 10.88 16.89 21.40
CA ASP A 318 10.96 17.76 22.59
C ASP A 318 9.61 18.16 23.20
N THR A 319 8.50 17.69 22.59
CA THR A 319 7.15 18.02 23.06
C THR A 319 6.94 17.47 24.46
N LYS A 320 6.52 18.34 25.37
CA LYS A 320 6.20 17.96 26.76
C LYS A 320 4.82 17.32 26.82
N HIS A 321 4.75 16.16 27.48
CA HIS A 321 3.50 15.43 27.68
C HIS A 321 2.67 16.09 28.78
N VAL A 322 2.02 17.17 28.44
CA VAL A 322 1.06 17.90 29.27
C VAL A 322 -0.37 17.56 28.82
N LYS A 323 -1.36 17.95 29.62
CA LYS A 323 -2.78 17.76 29.31
C LYS A 323 -3.13 18.18 27.90
N GLY A 324 -3.82 17.30 27.16
CA GLY A 324 -4.25 17.49 25.77
C GLY A 324 -3.23 17.02 24.70
N ILE A 325 -2.00 16.66 25.07
CA ILE A 325 -1.04 16.09 24.09
C ILE A 325 -1.47 14.69 23.68
N VAL A 326 -1.36 14.44 22.38
CA VAL A 326 -1.67 13.16 21.72
C VAL A 326 -0.37 12.49 21.32
N SER A 327 -0.19 11.23 21.75
CA SER A 327 1.04 10.48 21.53
C SER A 327 0.76 9.03 21.16
N MET A 328 1.65 8.41 20.38
CA MET A 328 1.50 7.00 20.00
C MET A 328 1.86 6.08 21.16
N ALA A 329 0.98 5.13 21.41
CA ALA A 329 1.27 4.04 22.34
C ALA A 329 2.16 2.99 21.66
N ARG A 330 3.00 2.32 22.45
CA ARG A 330 3.91 1.26 22.02
C ARG A 330 4.10 0.20 23.10
N GLY A 331 4.61 -0.94 22.72
CA GLY A 331 5.10 -1.96 23.66
C GLY A 331 6.51 -1.63 24.18
N GLU A 332 7.21 -2.65 24.65
CA GLU A 332 8.60 -2.51 25.13
C GLU A 332 9.55 -2.11 23.99
N ASP A 333 9.40 -2.73 22.83
CA ASP A 333 10.12 -2.31 21.63
C ASP A 333 9.68 -0.89 21.23
N ARG A 334 10.67 -0.02 21.09
CA ARG A 334 10.45 1.39 20.71
C ARG A 334 9.85 1.54 19.31
N ALA A 335 10.11 0.60 18.41
CA ALA A 335 9.59 0.55 17.04
C ALA A 335 8.26 -0.22 16.93
N SER A 336 7.54 -0.45 18.02
CA SER A 336 6.27 -1.19 18.02
C SER A 336 5.02 -0.29 17.97
N ALA A 337 5.18 1.02 17.85
CA ALA A 337 4.05 1.93 17.62
C ALA A 337 3.34 1.58 16.31
N SER A 338 2.00 1.53 16.32
CA SER A 338 1.23 1.15 15.11
C SER A 338 -0.10 1.91 15.03
N THR A 339 -1.15 1.42 15.67
CA THR A 339 -2.50 2.02 15.62
C THR A 339 -2.91 2.67 16.93
N SER A 340 -2.40 2.18 18.07
CA SER A 340 -2.83 2.67 19.39
C SER A 340 -2.21 4.02 19.74
N PHE A 341 -3.03 4.92 20.29
CA PHE A 341 -2.61 6.22 20.74
C PHE A 341 -3.31 6.62 22.05
N PHE A 342 -2.74 7.59 22.74
CA PHE A 342 -3.31 8.12 23.97
C PHE A 342 -3.37 9.65 23.96
N ILE A 343 -4.28 10.18 24.77
CA ILE A 343 -4.42 11.62 25.06
C ILE A 343 -4.05 11.81 26.52
N CYS A 344 -3.09 12.71 26.79
CA CYS A 344 -2.73 13.05 28.15
C CYS A 344 -3.85 13.81 28.85
N THR A 345 -4.20 13.37 30.06
CA THR A 345 -5.20 14.06 30.92
C THR A 345 -4.53 14.84 32.05
N GLY A 346 -3.23 14.62 32.27
CA GLY A 346 -2.36 15.32 33.20
C GLY A 346 -0.99 15.60 32.63
N THR A 347 -0.04 16.03 33.47
CA THR A 347 1.37 16.21 33.09
C THR A 347 2.15 14.93 33.39
N SER A 348 2.84 14.40 32.40
CA SER A 348 3.48 13.08 32.44
C SER A 348 4.91 13.16 31.93
N THR A 349 5.82 13.79 32.69
CA THR A 349 7.22 14.02 32.30
C THR A 349 8.00 12.74 32.00
N ALA A 350 7.59 11.60 32.56
CA ALA A 350 8.20 10.29 32.28
C ALA A 350 8.00 9.83 30.81
N LEU A 351 7.07 10.43 30.09
CA LEU A 351 6.83 10.14 28.67
C LEU A 351 7.69 11.00 27.73
N ASP A 352 8.27 12.08 28.24
CA ASP A 352 9.07 13.03 27.45
C ASP A 352 10.29 12.33 26.84
N GLY A 353 10.47 12.46 25.52
CA GLY A 353 11.55 11.81 24.80
C GLY A 353 11.49 10.27 24.75
N ALA A 354 10.45 9.65 25.32
CA ALA A 354 10.26 8.18 25.34
C ALA A 354 9.06 7.73 24.49
N TYR A 355 8.15 8.65 24.16
CA TYR A 355 6.99 8.41 23.30
C TYR A 355 6.92 9.50 22.22
N THR A 356 6.37 9.16 21.05
CA THR A 356 6.22 10.08 19.94
C THR A 356 4.96 10.90 20.09
N ALA A 357 5.10 12.16 20.54
CA ALA A 357 4.02 13.12 20.51
C ALA A 357 3.82 13.60 19.07
N PHE A 358 2.61 13.41 18.51
CA PHE A 358 2.33 13.73 17.12
C PHE A 358 1.17 14.73 16.93
N GLY A 359 0.52 15.15 18.02
CA GLY A 359 -0.58 16.11 17.97
C GLY A 359 -1.02 16.62 19.33
N ARG A 360 -2.06 17.45 19.30
CA ARG A 360 -2.71 18.00 20.50
C ARG A 360 -4.22 18.13 20.29
N VAL A 361 -4.97 18.01 21.35
CA VAL A 361 -6.39 18.36 21.39
C VAL A 361 -6.53 19.87 21.33
N VAL A 362 -7.32 20.37 20.40
CA VAL A 362 -7.62 21.81 20.22
C VAL A 362 -9.08 22.14 20.54
N ASP A 363 -9.95 21.12 20.49
CA ASP A 363 -11.34 21.23 20.92
C ASP A 363 -11.82 19.89 21.50
N GLY A 364 -12.81 19.92 22.40
CA GLY A 364 -13.37 18.72 23.01
C GLY A 364 -12.62 18.20 24.26
N MET A 365 -11.77 19.03 24.93
CA MET A 365 -11.18 18.62 26.21
C MET A 365 -12.20 18.21 27.28
N PRO A 366 -13.40 18.84 27.40
CA PRO A 366 -14.43 18.34 28.29
C PRO A 366 -14.89 16.92 27.98
N VAL A 367 -14.87 16.50 26.73
CA VAL A 367 -15.17 15.10 26.30
C VAL A 367 -14.07 14.17 26.77
N VAL A 368 -12.79 14.55 26.64
CA VAL A 368 -11.64 13.79 27.17
C VAL A 368 -11.75 13.59 28.67
N GLU A 369 -12.11 14.66 29.41
CA GLU A 369 -12.34 14.62 30.86
C GLU A 369 -13.54 13.72 31.23
N ALA A 370 -14.62 13.75 30.47
CA ALA A 370 -15.79 12.88 30.67
C ALA A 370 -15.44 11.40 30.45
N ILE A 371 -14.56 11.10 29.45
CA ILE A 371 -14.03 9.75 29.24
C ILE A 371 -13.15 9.34 30.42
N GLU A 372 -12.27 10.22 30.91
CA GLU A 372 -11.41 9.98 32.06
C GLU A 372 -12.21 9.69 33.32
N ALA A 373 -13.32 10.41 33.54
CA ALA A 373 -14.20 10.26 34.70
C ALA A 373 -15.09 8.99 34.65
N SER A 374 -15.07 8.24 33.54
CA SER A 374 -15.93 7.09 33.35
C SER A 374 -15.70 6.00 34.41
N PRO A 375 -16.76 5.25 34.81
CA PRO A 375 -16.64 4.10 35.70
C PRO A 375 -15.69 3.05 35.14
N ARG A 376 -14.78 2.50 35.99
CA ARG A 376 -13.74 1.54 35.57
C ARG A 376 -13.38 0.55 36.66
N THR A 377 -12.82 -0.58 36.28
CA THR A 377 -12.16 -1.55 37.16
C THR A 377 -10.66 -1.51 36.83
N GLY A 378 -9.86 -1.08 37.82
CA GLY A 378 -8.47 -0.71 37.53
C GLY A 378 -8.39 0.41 36.50
N GLU A 379 -7.76 0.16 35.34
CA GLU A 379 -7.69 1.13 34.24
C GLU A 379 -8.67 0.81 33.07
N THR A 380 -9.48 -0.25 33.19
CA THR A 380 -10.42 -0.67 32.14
C THR A 380 -11.81 -0.09 32.39
N PRO A 381 -12.38 0.70 31.46
CA PRO A 381 -13.77 1.17 31.56
C PRO A 381 -14.76 0.01 31.70
N THR A 382 -15.70 0.11 32.64
CA THR A 382 -16.73 -0.94 32.86
C THR A 382 -17.81 -0.91 31.78
N THR A 383 -17.98 0.22 31.09
CA THR A 383 -18.88 0.38 29.93
C THR A 383 -18.05 0.74 28.73
N ARG A 384 -18.34 0.13 27.60
CA ARG A 384 -17.66 0.44 26.33
C ARG A 384 -17.82 1.91 25.96
N ILE A 385 -16.69 2.61 25.86
CA ILE A 385 -16.64 3.99 25.34
C ILE A 385 -16.13 3.90 23.91
N GLU A 386 -17.03 4.11 22.98
CA GLU A 386 -16.76 3.89 21.57
C GLU A 386 -16.03 5.06 20.93
N LEU A 387 -15.02 4.75 20.10
CA LEU A 387 -14.51 5.60 19.02
C LEU A 387 -15.26 5.19 17.75
N LYS A 388 -16.36 5.91 17.45
CA LYS A 388 -17.25 5.58 16.33
C LYS A 388 -16.56 5.72 15.00
N ALA A 389 -15.86 6.84 14.81
CA ALA A 389 -15.11 7.16 13.60
C ALA A 389 -14.03 8.19 13.89
N VAL A 390 -13.07 8.30 12.97
CA VAL A 390 -12.13 9.43 12.89
C VAL A 390 -12.32 10.08 11.53
N ARG A 391 -12.84 11.33 11.50
CA ARG A 391 -12.95 12.12 10.28
C ARG A 391 -11.76 13.06 10.13
N ILE A 392 -11.33 13.23 8.89
CA ILE A 392 -10.28 14.19 8.55
C ILE A 392 -10.93 15.40 7.91
N GLU A 393 -10.55 16.58 8.39
CA GLU A 393 -11.05 17.85 7.90
C GLU A 393 -9.88 18.79 7.59
N PRO A 394 -10.00 19.69 6.62
CA PRO A 394 -9.05 20.78 6.44
C PRO A 394 -8.98 21.64 7.72
N ARG A 395 -7.77 22.11 8.02
CA ARG A 395 -7.51 23.02 9.14
C ARG A 395 -7.93 24.45 8.80
#